data_9743b148cc90d35026bae1362e47ad37
#
_entry.id   9743b148cc90d35026bae1362e47ad37
#
_cell.length_a   1.000
_cell.length_b   1.000
_cell.length_c   1.000
_cell.angle_alpha   90.00
_cell.angle_beta   90.00
_cell.angle_gamma   90.00
#
_symmetry.space_group_name_H-M   'P 1'
#
loop_
_entity.id
_entity.type
_entity.pdbx_description
1 polymer ?
#
loop_
_entity_poly.entity_id
_entity_poly.type
_entity_poly.pdbx_seq_one_letter_code
_entity_poly.pdbx_strand_id
1 'polypeptide(L)'
;LERLLFDDIPFLEDAQKEHDAFADALRKEGIEVLYLEKLAAESLTSPEIRNEFIEEYLDEANIRGAQTKVAIRDILHSIEDNLELVEKTMAGFQKAELPEIPEEAKGLTDLVESDYPFAIDPMPNLYFTRDPFATIGNAVSLNHMYADTRNRETLYGKYIFKYHPIYGGN
;
A
#
# COMPACT_ATOMS: atom_id res chain seq x y z
N LEU A 1 -6.86 -9.80 13.19
CA LEU A 1 -7.66 -8.59 12.96
C LEU A 1 -7.21 -7.46 13.91
N GLU A 2 -7.17 -7.69 15.22
CA GLU A 2 -6.78 -6.67 16.22
C GLU A 2 -5.45 -5.97 15.91
N ARG A 3 -4.42 -6.71 15.47
CA ARG A 3 -3.11 -6.15 15.08
C ARG A 3 -3.21 -5.14 13.92
N LEU A 4 -4.18 -5.31 13.04
CA LEU A 4 -4.41 -4.43 11.88
C LEU A 4 -5.43 -3.33 12.18
N LEU A 5 -5.85 -3.19 13.44
CA LEU A 5 -6.84 -2.23 13.89
C LEU A 5 -8.17 -2.34 13.12
N PHE A 6 -8.60 -3.58 12.89
CA PHE A 6 -9.79 -3.91 12.14
C PHE A 6 -10.63 -4.93 12.91
N ASP A 7 -11.93 -4.68 13.10
CA ASP A 7 -12.78 -5.48 13.96
C ASP A 7 -13.23 -6.77 13.27
N ASP A 8 -13.58 -6.69 11.97
CA ASP A 8 -14.06 -7.83 11.20
C ASP A 8 -13.71 -7.67 9.71
N ILE A 9 -13.85 -8.74 8.94
CA ILE A 9 -13.66 -8.73 7.48
C ILE A 9 -15.02 -8.44 6.84
N PRO A 10 -15.18 -7.31 6.13
CA PRO A 10 -16.44 -6.99 5.48
C PRO A 10 -16.73 -7.96 4.34
N PHE A 11 -18.02 -8.21 4.08
CA PHE A 11 -18.44 -8.94 2.90
C PHE A 11 -18.22 -8.06 1.67
N LEU A 12 -17.26 -8.44 0.83
CA LEU A 12 -16.70 -7.60 -0.24
C LEU A 12 -17.77 -7.07 -1.20
N GLU A 13 -18.69 -7.93 -1.64
CA GLU A 13 -19.71 -7.56 -2.63
C GLU A 13 -20.67 -6.46 -2.14
N ASP A 14 -21.02 -6.48 -0.87
CA ASP A 14 -21.88 -5.46 -0.30
C ASP A 14 -21.10 -4.19 0.05
N ALA A 15 -19.87 -4.33 0.55
CA ALA A 15 -18.98 -3.21 0.80
C ALA A 15 -18.69 -2.40 -0.48
N GLN A 16 -18.50 -3.07 -1.61
CA GLN A 16 -18.32 -2.41 -2.92
C GLN A 16 -19.57 -1.63 -3.33
N LYS A 17 -20.77 -2.21 -3.20
CA LYS A 17 -22.03 -1.53 -3.53
C LYS A 17 -22.27 -0.28 -2.67
N GLU A 18 -21.98 -0.39 -1.38
CA GLU A 18 -22.11 0.72 -0.43
C GLU A 18 -21.11 1.84 -0.74
N HIS A 19 -19.84 1.48 -1.03
CA HIS A 19 -18.82 2.43 -1.44
C HIS A 19 -19.20 3.14 -2.76
N ASP A 20 -19.67 2.41 -3.76
CA ASP A 20 -20.09 2.98 -5.03
C ASP A 20 -21.29 3.90 -4.85
N ALA A 21 -22.26 3.53 -4.02
CA ALA A 21 -23.41 4.39 -3.71
C ALA A 21 -22.97 5.69 -3.02
N PHE A 22 -21.98 5.65 -2.13
CA PHE A 22 -21.41 6.84 -1.50
C PHE A 22 -20.69 7.72 -2.53
N ALA A 23 -19.84 7.14 -3.39
CA ALA A 23 -19.15 7.85 -4.45
C ALA A 23 -20.14 8.51 -5.43
N ASP A 24 -21.21 7.82 -5.79
CA ASP A 24 -22.25 8.34 -6.68
C ASP A 24 -23.07 9.47 -6.05
N ALA A 25 -23.30 9.43 -4.74
CA ALA A 25 -23.93 10.54 -4.04
C ALA A 25 -23.09 11.82 -4.13
N LEU A 26 -21.78 11.73 -3.99
CA LEU A 26 -20.87 12.86 -4.17
C LEU A 26 -20.84 13.37 -5.61
N ARG A 27 -20.79 12.46 -6.59
CA ARG A 27 -20.82 12.82 -8.02
C ARG A 27 -22.11 13.54 -8.43
N LYS A 28 -23.26 13.17 -7.87
CA LYS A 28 -24.54 13.85 -8.10
C LYS A 28 -24.55 15.30 -7.63
N GLU A 29 -23.77 15.62 -6.61
CA GLU A 29 -23.56 16.99 -6.13
C GLU A 29 -22.46 17.74 -6.90
N GLY A 30 -21.95 17.17 -7.99
CA GLY A 30 -20.91 17.77 -8.83
C GLY A 30 -19.50 17.69 -8.22
N ILE A 31 -19.30 16.84 -7.23
CA ILE A 31 -17.98 16.62 -6.60
C ILE A 31 -17.21 15.58 -7.43
N GLU A 32 -15.99 15.90 -7.77
CA GLU A 32 -15.07 14.97 -8.39
C GLU A 32 -14.63 13.93 -7.34
N VAL A 33 -14.77 12.64 -7.67
CA VAL A 33 -14.37 11.53 -6.82
C VAL A 33 -13.14 10.88 -7.42
N LEU A 34 -12.03 10.96 -6.71
CA LEU A 34 -10.73 10.41 -7.09
C LEU A 34 -10.42 9.17 -6.25
N TYR A 35 -9.69 8.24 -6.84
CA TYR A 35 -9.31 6.99 -6.19
C TYR A 35 -7.82 6.97 -5.89
N LEU A 36 -7.49 6.63 -4.66
CA LEU A 36 -6.12 6.67 -4.13
C LEU A 36 -5.16 5.82 -4.95
N GLU A 37 -5.57 4.59 -5.29
CA GLU A 37 -4.77 3.65 -6.07
C GLU A 37 -4.45 4.18 -7.46
N LYS A 38 -5.39 4.87 -8.09
CA LYS A 38 -5.19 5.47 -9.42
C LYS A 38 -4.23 6.64 -9.37
N LEU A 39 -4.44 7.56 -8.43
CA LEU A 39 -3.54 8.70 -8.24
C LEU A 39 -2.11 8.26 -7.91
N ALA A 40 -1.96 7.23 -7.06
CA ALA A 40 -0.67 6.67 -6.73
C ALA A 40 0.01 6.05 -7.96
N ALA A 41 -0.72 5.27 -8.76
CA ALA A 41 -0.21 4.69 -10.00
C ALA A 41 0.21 5.76 -11.02
N GLU A 42 -0.60 6.82 -11.19
CA GLU A 42 -0.30 7.96 -12.06
C GLU A 42 0.94 8.76 -11.59
N SER A 43 1.29 8.65 -10.32
CA SER A 43 2.48 9.30 -9.75
C SER A 43 3.79 8.60 -10.07
N LEU A 44 3.73 7.33 -10.49
CA LEU A 44 4.89 6.52 -10.88
C LEU A 44 5.31 6.83 -12.33
N THR A 45 5.66 8.08 -12.59
CA THR A 45 5.84 8.67 -13.93
C THR A 45 7.12 8.24 -14.65
N SER A 46 8.08 7.64 -13.94
CA SER A 46 9.31 7.12 -14.53
C SER A 46 9.79 5.84 -13.86
N PRO A 47 10.68 5.06 -14.52
CA PRO A 47 11.27 3.88 -13.90
C PRO A 47 12.01 4.17 -12.59
N GLU A 48 12.65 5.34 -12.48
CA GLU A 48 13.39 5.74 -11.28
C GLU A 48 12.43 5.98 -10.11
N ILE A 49 11.33 6.70 -10.32
CA ILE A 49 10.31 6.97 -9.30
C ILE A 49 9.62 5.66 -8.89
N ARG A 50 9.35 4.80 -9.86
CA ARG A 50 8.79 3.48 -9.60
C ARG A 50 9.72 2.62 -8.73
N ASN A 51 11.02 2.62 -9.02
CA ASN A 51 12.01 1.90 -8.22
C ASN A 51 12.14 2.50 -6.82
N GLU A 52 12.16 3.84 -6.69
CA GLU A 52 12.14 4.54 -5.39
C GLU A 52 10.92 4.09 -4.56
N PHE A 53 9.74 4.03 -5.17
CA PHE A 53 8.51 3.58 -4.51
C PHE A 53 8.62 2.14 -4.00
N ILE A 54 9.10 1.21 -4.83
CA ILE A 54 9.26 -0.19 -4.46
C ILE A 54 10.23 -0.35 -3.27
N GLU A 55 11.39 0.30 -3.34
CA GLU A 55 12.39 0.19 -2.27
C GLU A 55 11.88 0.81 -0.96
N GLU A 56 11.24 1.96 -1.02
CA GLU A 56 10.67 2.60 0.16
C GLU A 56 9.53 1.75 0.78
N TYR A 57 8.66 1.18 -0.06
CA TYR A 57 7.64 0.24 0.40
C TYR A 57 8.25 -0.97 1.14
N LEU A 58 9.34 -1.54 0.59
CA LEU A 58 10.04 -2.68 1.19
C LEU A 58 10.74 -2.32 2.51
N ASP A 59 11.22 -1.08 2.64
CA ASP A 59 11.85 -0.59 3.87
C ASP A 59 10.81 -0.38 4.97
N GLU A 60 9.66 0.22 4.63
CA GLU A 60 8.56 0.45 5.57
C GLU A 60 7.83 -0.85 5.97
N ALA A 61 7.92 -1.90 5.15
CA ALA A 61 7.20 -3.16 5.39
C ALA A 61 7.77 -4.01 6.54
N ASN A 62 8.94 -3.67 7.09
CA ASN A 62 9.59 -4.40 8.19
C ASN A 62 9.69 -5.91 7.93
N ILE A 63 10.08 -6.31 6.73
CA ILE A 63 10.11 -7.71 6.29
C ILE A 63 11.15 -8.48 7.11
N ARG A 64 10.72 -9.59 7.68
CA ARG A 64 11.62 -10.53 8.35
C ARG A 64 12.24 -11.47 7.32
N GLY A 65 13.55 -11.53 7.29
CA GLY A 65 14.29 -12.38 6.36
C GLY A 65 14.75 -11.64 5.09
N ALA A 66 16.06 -11.68 4.85
CA ALA A 66 16.66 -11.02 3.69
C ALA A 66 16.20 -11.64 2.36
N GLN A 67 16.07 -12.97 2.33
CA GLN A 67 15.64 -13.69 1.13
C GLN A 67 14.15 -13.43 0.80
N THR A 68 13.32 -13.35 1.84
CA THR A 68 11.92 -12.94 1.69
C THR A 68 11.81 -11.55 1.07
N LYS A 69 12.64 -10.59 1.52
CA LYS A 69 12.68 -9.23 0.95
C LYS A 69 13.10 -9.25 -0.52
N VAL A 70 14.10 -10.07 -0.88
CA VAL A 70 14.53 -10.22 -2.29
C VAL A 70 13.41 -10.81 -3.13
N ALA A 71 12.78 -11.88 -2.70
CA ALA A 71 11.70 -12.52 -3.44
C ALA A 71 10.52 -11.56 -3.69
N ILE A 72 10.12 -10.78 -2.68
CA ILE A 72 9.05 -9.79 -2.83
C ILE A 72 9.47 -8.66 -3.78
N ARG A 73 10.72 -8.18 -3.70
CA ARG A 73 11.28 -7.20 -4.64
C ARG A 73 11.17 -7.69 -6.07
N ASP A 74 11.58 -8.92 -6.35
CA ASP A 74 11.55 -9.51 -7.68
C ASP A 74 10.11 -9.62 -8.21
N ILE A 75 9.16 -10.01 -7.36
CA ILE A 75 7.73 -10.02 -7.72
C ILE A 75 7.25 -8.61 -8.07
N LEU A 76 7.52 -7.61 -7.24
CA LEU A 76 7.09 -6.22 -7.50
C LEU A 76 7.70 -5.65 -8.79
N HIS A 77 8.95 -5.98 -9.09
CA HIS A 77 9.58 -5.59 -10.36
C HIS A 77 9.02 -6.31 -11.58
N SER A 78 8.47 -7.52 -11.41
CA SER A 78 7.86 -8.29 -12.51
C SER A 78 6.48 -7.79 -12.93
N ILE A 79 5.81 -7.01 -12.09
CA ILE A 79 4.52 -6.40 -12.41
C ILE A 79 4.78 -5.22 -13.36
N GLU A 80 4.22 -5.24 -14.56
CA GLU A 80 4.45 -4.18 -15.56
C GLU A 80 3.52 -2.98 -15.35
N ASP A 81 2.27 -3.22 -15.00
CA ASP A 81 1.26 -2.18 -14.80
C ASP A 81 1.41 -1.49 -13.44
N ASN A 82 1.40 -0.15 -13.44
CA ASN A 82 1.56 0.63 -12.22
C ASN A 82 0.35 0.53 -11.28
N LEU A 83 -0.85 0.38 -11.80
CA LEU A 83 -2.05 0.22 -10.97
C LEU A 83 -2.02 -1.13 -10.28
N GLU A 84 -1.72 -2.20 -11.01
CA GLU A 84 -1.55 -3.54 -10.45
C GLU A 84 -0.44 -3.56 -9.37
N LEU A 85 0.68 -2.87 -9.61
CA LEU A 85 1.76 -2.72 -8.63
C LEU A 85 1.25 -2.07 -7.35
N VAL A 86 0.55 -0.95 -7.46
CA VAL A 86 0.01 -0.20 -6.31
C VAL A 86 -1.00 -1.06 -5.55
N GLU A 87 -1.96 -1.67 -6.23
CA GLU A 87 -2.95 -2.55 -5.63
C GLU A 87 -2.30 -3.75 -4.92
N LYS A 88 -1.24 -4.33 -5.51
CA LYS A 88 -0.48 -5.40 -4.88
C LYS A 88 0.20 -4.95 -3.59
N THR A 89 0.76 -3.74 -3.56
CA THR A 89 1.36 -3.20 -2.33
C THR A 89 0.31 -2.94 -1.24
N MET A 90 -0.92 -2.55 -1.60
CA MET A 90 -2.05 -2.38 -0.65
C MET A 90 -2.55 -3.71 -0.09
N ALA A 91 -2.64 -4.73 -0.95
CA ALA A 91 -3.07 -6.08 -0.58
C ALA A 91 -2.05 -6.82 0.31
N GLY A 92 -0.78 -6.44 0.24
CA GLY A 92 0.31 -7.12 0.93
C GLY A 92 0.68 -8.46 0.27
N PHE A 93 1.42 -9.29 1.01
CA PHE A 93 1.92 -10.58 0.51
C PHE A 93 1.64 -11.69 1.51
N GLN A 94 0.96 -12.74 1.05
CA GLN A 94 0.88 -13.98 1.80
C GLN A 94 2.17 -14.78 1.65
N LYS A 95 2.56 -15.53 2.68
CA LYS A 95 3.73 -16.42 2.61
C LYS A 95 3.59 -17.48 1.50
N ALA A 96 2.36 -17.94 1.27
CA ALA A 96 2.06 -18.95 0.25
C ALA A 96 2.25 -18.45 -1.20
N GLU A 97 2.34 -17.15 -1.40
CA GLU A 97 2.59 -16.53 -2.73
C GLU A 97 4.09 -16.46 -3.06
N LEU A 98 4.94 -16.66 -2.05
CA LEU A 98 6.38 -16.51 -2.22
C LEU A 98 7.00 -17.82 -2.71
N PRO A 99 8.06 -17.75 -3.53
CA PRO A 99 8.81 -18.94 -3.92
C PRO A 99 9.44 -19.60 -2.70
N GLU A 100 9.61 -20.91 -2.74
CA GLU A 100 10.35 -21.64 -1.70
C GLU A 100 11.78 -21.13 -1.62
N ILE A 101 12.21 -20.74 -0.42
CA ILE A 101 13.58 -20.34 -0.15
C ILE A 101 14.41 -21.60 0.10
N PRO A 102 15.48 -21.85 -0.70
CA PRO A 102 16.38 -23.00 -0.45
C PRO A 102 16.94 -23.00 0.97
N GLU A 103 17.06 -24.18 1.57
CA GLU A 103 17.53 -24.32 2.98
C GLU A 103 18.88 -23.65 3.22
N GLU A 104 19.81 -23.77 2.26
CA GLU A 104 21.15 -23.14 2.34
C GLU A 104 21.12 -21.60 2.25
N ALA A 105 20.03 -21.03 1.79
CA ALA A 105 19.84 -19.58 1.69
C ALA A 105 19.05 -18.99 2.88
N LYS A 106 18.48 -19.84 3.74
CA LYS A 106 17.72 -19.39 4.91
C LYS A 106 18.63 -18.79 5.97
N GLY A 107 18.30 -17.58 6.41
CA GLY A 107 18.90 -16.98 7.60
C GLY A 107 18.18 -17.42 8.88
N LEU A 108 18.73 -17.06 10.04
CA LEU A 108 18.13 -17.39 11.35
C LEU A 108 16.68 -16.90 11.49
N THR A 109 16.34 -15.78 10.86
CA THR A 109 15.00 -15.20 10.86
C THR A 109 14.03 -15.97 9.99
N ASP A 110 14.52 -16.64 8.93
CA ASP A 110 13.69 -17.45 8.03
C ASP A 110 13.39 -18.83 8.65
N LEU A 111 14.17 -19.25 9.64
CA LEU A 111 13.99 -20.51 10.38
C LEU A 111 12.93 -20.41 11.49
N VAL A 112 12.51 -19.21 11.86
CA VAL A 112 11.46 -19.01 12.86
C VAL A 112 10.10 -19.32 12.24
N GLU A 113 9.57 -20.49 12.54
CA GLU A 113 8.21 -20.87 12.15
C GLU A 113 7.19 -19.93 12.78
N SER A 114 6.27 -19.45 11.99
CA SER A 114 5.15 -18.63 12.43
C SER A 114 3.91 -19.02 11.63
N ASP A 115 2.84 -19.33 12.34
CA ASP A 115 1.51 -19.62 11.77
C ASP A 115 0.86 -18.38 11.12
N TYR A 116 1.48 -17.22 11.25
CA TYR A 116 0.97 -15.98 10.66
C TYR A 116 1.10 -16.03 9.13
N PRO A 117 -0.03 -15.86 8.40
CA PRO A 117 -0.07 -16.17 6.97
C PRO A 117 0.61 -15.13 6.08
N PHE A 118 0.84 -13.90 6.58
CA PHE A 118 1.39 -12.83 5.77
C PHE A 118 2.90 -12.65 5.98
N ALA A 119 3.60 -12.40 4.89
CA ALA A 119 4.97 -11.87 4.88
C ALA A 119 4.95 -10.34 4.99
N ILE A 120 4.00 -9.69 4.30
CA ILE A 120 3.67 -8.27 4.46
C ILE A 120 2.16 -8.16 4.68
N ASP A 121 1.76 -7.48 5.73
CA ASP A 121 0.35 -7.27 6.06
C ASP A 121 -0.39 -6.46 5.00
N PRO A 122 -1.67 -6.74 4.72
CA PRO A 122 -2.53 -5.85 3.96
C PRO A 122 -2.77 -4.54 4.73
N MET A 123 -3.27 -3.52 4.04
CA MET A 123 -3.57 -2.20 4.61
C MET A 123 -5.09 -1.94 4.64
N PRO A 124 -5.83 -2.51 5.60
CA PRO A 124 -7.29 -2.44 5.61
C PRO A 124 -7.84 -1.06 5.94
N ASN A 125 -7.01 -0.14 6.43
CA ASN A 125 -7.44 1.19 6.87
C ASN A 125 -7.25 2.30 5.81
N LEU A 126 -6.85 1.97 4.58
CA LEU A 126 -6.62 2.96 3.50
C LEU A 126 -7.85 3.79 3.13
N TYR A 127 -9.06 3.33 3.41
CA TYR A 127 -10.27 4.10 3.17
C TYR A 127 -10.42 5.32 4.11
N PHE A 128 -9.63 5.41 5.19
CA PHE A 128 -9.51 6.60 6.03
C PHE A 128 -8.50 7.59 5.46
N THR A 129 -8.81 8.22 4.36
CA THR A 129 -7.89 9.10 3.62
C THR A 129 -7.47 10.37 4.36
N ARG A 130 -8.12 10.72 5.46
CA ARG A 130 -7.81 11.91 6.26
C ARG A 130 -6.70 11.70 7.28
N ASP A 131 -6.40 10.45 7.63
CA ASP A 131 -5.39 10.14 8.65
C ASP A 131 -3.96 10.29 8.12
N PRO A 132 -3.62 9.82 6.89
CA PRO A 132 -2.26 9.85 6.35
C PRO A 132 -1.76 11.26 6.01
N PHE A 133 -2.64 12.20 5.67
CA PHE A 133 -2.25 13.56 5.29
C PHE A 133 -3.36 14.59 5.53
N ALA A 134 -2.96 15.86 5.58
CA ALA A 134 -3.87 16.99 5.66
C ALA A 134 -3.45 18.10 4.70
N THR A 135 -4.42 18.73 4.03
CA THR A 135 -4.18 19.89 3.17
C THR A 135 -4.26 21.18 3.98
N ILE A 136 -3.27 22.06 3.84
CA ILE A 136 -3.17 23.34 4.56
C ILE A 136 -2.86 24.44 3.53
N GLY A 137 -3.88 25.15 3.08
CA GLY A 137 -3.72 26.09 1.98
C GLY A 137 -3.24 25.38 0.71
N ASN A 138 -2.07 25.77 0.19
CA ASN A 138 -1.43 25.15 -0.96
C ASN A 138 -0.35 24.13 -0.58
N ALA A 139 -0.28 23.73 0.68
CA ALA A 139 0.67 22.75 1.17
C ALA A 139 -0.02 21.51 1.69
N VAL A 140 0.72 20.42 1.79
CA VAL A 140 0.26 19.15 2.36
C VAL A 140 1.16 18.76 3.52
N SER A 141 0.55 18.46 4.66
CA SER A 141 1.23 17.80 5.77
C SER A 141 1.07 16.30 5.64
N LEU A 142 2.17 15.58 5.56
CA LEU A 142 2.17 14.12 5.71
C LEU A 142 2.27 13.78 7.18
N ASN A 143 1.38 12.93 7.64
CA ASN A 143 1.30 12.58 9.06
C ASN A 143 2.11 11.32 9.36
N HIS A 144 2.70 11.24 10.55
CA HIS A 144 3.20 9.99 11.10
C HIS A 144 2.05 9.27 11.81
N MET A 145 1.80 8.03 11.47
CA MET A 145 0.70 7.27 12.07
C MET A 145 1.11 6.78 13.48
N TYR A 146 0.15 6.80 14.41
CA TYR A 146 0.37 6.30 15.77
C TYR A 146 0.71 4.81 15.79
N ALA A 147 0.02 4.01 14.99
CA ALA A 147 0.28 2.58 14.86
C ALA A 147 1.26 2.32 13.72
N ASP A 148 2.39 1.69 14.02
CA ASP A 148 3.45 1.37 13.04
C ASP A 148 2.91 0.59 11.83
N THR A 149 1.91 -0.28 12.03
CA THR A 149 1.27 -1.03 10.96
C THR A 149 0.60 -0.16 9.90
N ARG A 150 0.26 1.09 10.25
CA ARG A 150 -0.37 2.06 9.35
C ARG A 150 0.60 3.05 8.70
N ASN A 151 1.88 3.08 9.09
CA ASN A 151 2.82 4.05 8.52
C ASN A 151 2.95 3.93 7.00
N ARG A 152 2.91 2.72 6.45
CA ARG A 152 2.94 2.49 5.01
C ARG A 152 1.78 3.15 4.23
N GLU A 153 0.66 3.44 4.89
CA GLU A 153 -0.47 4.14 4.27
C GLU A 153 -0.09 5.56 3.82
N THR A 154 0.88 6.19 4.48
CA THR A 154 1.34 7.54 4.15
C THR A 154 2.15 7.60 2.86
N LEU A 155 2.71 6.45 2.43
CA LEU A 155 3.54 6.33 1.23
C LEU A 155 2.81 6.80 -0.03
N TYR A 156 1.56 6.41 -0.21
CA TYR A 156 0.77 6.79 -1.38
C TYR A 156 0.57 8.30 -1.46
N GLY A 157 0.17 8.94 -0.37
CA GLY A 157 0.05 10.41 -0.29
C GLY A 157 1.37 11.10 -0.59
N LYS A 158 2.48 10.59 -0.05
CA LYS A 158 3.82 11.12 -0.32
C LYS A 158 4.14 11.15 -1.81
N TYR A 159 3.90 10.04 -2.52
CA TYR A 159 4.19 9.96 -3.96
C TYR A 159 3.23 10.79 -4.79
N ILE A 160 1.94 10.83 -4.44
CA ILE A 160 0.97 11.68 -5.12
C ILE A 160 1.38 13.16 -5.02
N PHE A 161 1.63 13.68 -3.83
CA PHE A 161 1.94 15.09 -3.65
C PHE A 161 3.36 15.48 -4.08
N LYS A 162 4.25 14.51 -4.29
CA LYS A 162 5.60 14.76 -4.81
C LYS A 162 5.69 14.66 -6.35
N TYR A 163 5.02 13.67 -6.95
CA TYR A 163 5.28 13.27 -8.33
C TYR A 163 4.07 13.27 -9.27
N HIS A 164 2.83 13.34 -8.74
CA HIS A 164 1.66 13.31 -9.60
C HIS A 164 1.63 14.49 -10.56
N PRO A 165 1.31 14.27 -11.86
CA PRO A 165 1.36 15.34 -12.88
C PRO A 165 0.48 16.58 -12.58
N ILE A 166 -0.63 16.38 -11.86
CA ILE A 166 -1.58 17.46 -11.53
C ILE A 166 -1.40 17.93 -10.07
N TYR A 167 -1.20 17.01 -9.13
CA TYR A 167 -1.20 17.30 -7.69
C TYR A 167 0.21 17.33 -7.08
N GLY A 168 1.24 16.99 -7.84
CA GLY A 168 2.63 17.01 -7.40
C GLY A 168 3.22 18.41 -7.32
N GLY A 169 4.32 18.53 -6.53
CA GLY A 169 5.05 19.80 -6.39
C GLY A 169 4.47 20.77 -5.37
N ASN A 170 3.58 20.28 -4.49
CA ASN A 170 2.96 21.05 -3.40
C ASN A 170 3.60 20.74 -2.04
#